data_2b81e64cc838916643dae9b195246648
#
_entry.id   2b81e64cc838916643dae9b195246648
#
_cell.length_a   1.000
_cell.length_b   1.000
_cell.length_c   1.000
_cell.angle_alpha   90.00
_cell.angle_beta   90.00
_cell.angle_gamma   90.00
#
_symmetry.space_group_name_H-M   'P 1'
#
loop_
_entity.id
_entity.type
_entity.pdbx_description
1 polymer ?
#
loop_
_entity_poly.entity_id
_entity_poly.type
_entity_poly.pdbx_seq_one_letter_code
_entity_poly.pdbx_strand_id
1 'polypeptide(L)'
;LNGEKYLMKNGEYLYMDYADNLPFGHNFFIGKFSERFEFELDSLYRKTKDLDYLSDKGYVLIIEKKYHEALSLYLKIEKLKPNRYSTASNLGTLYELMGYNEEALKWINKSITINPKSHNGSEWLHSRILEAKINGVKSQNAKFLLNTDFGKEIKPVSQLDTIQLNKLDKALNYQLNERISFIKPKDNIIAILLFELGNIKMIKGEFNTAKPILEEAKKYGLNNKILEKRLTYTKHVLNPKPKIKKEQTNDEIDYIRTLLSLILVIIAISLVYLIFQSKIYNLQSKIEK
;
A
#
# COMPACT_ATOMS: atom_id res chain seq x y z
N LEU A 1 6.06 -11.90 1.04
CA LEU A 1 6.35 -11.83 2.46
C LEU A 1 5.64 -12.97 3.15
N ASN A 2 6.39 -13.83 3.83
CA ASN A 2 5.80 -14.69 4.85
C ASN A 2 5.28 -13.75 5.94
N GLY A 3 4.07 -13.97 6.44
CA GLY A 3 3.46 -13.14 7.47
C GLY A 3 4.42 -12.91 8.64
N GLU A 4 4.32 -11.75 9.25
CA GLU A 4 5.13 -11.43 10.42
C GLU A 4 4.62 -12.21 11.62
N LYS A 5 5.51 -12.65 12.46
CA LYS A 5 5.19 -13.36 13.70
C LYS A 5 6.14 -12.95 14.81
N TYR A 6 5.61 -12.82 16.00
CA TYR A 6 6.40 -12.58 17.18
C TYR A 6 6.34 -13.79 18.11
N LEU A 7 7.51 -14.43 18.29
CA LEU A 7 7.71 -15.55 19.19
C LEU A 7 8.30 -15.00 20.49
N MET A 8 7.55 -15.11 21.57
CA MET A 8 8.02 -14.74 22.91
C MET A 8 9.12 -15.68 23.39
N LYS A 9 9.89 -15.25 24.38
CA LYS A 9 10.99 -16.00 24.98
C LYS A 9 10.57 -17.34 25.62
N ASN A 10 9.30 -17.47 26.03
CA ASN A 10 8.75 -18.71 26.55
C ASN A 10 8.33 -19.71 25.45
N GLY A 11 8.47 -19.37 24.18
CA GLY A 11 8.10 -20.22 23.03
C GLY A 11 6.68 -20.06 22.52
N GLU A 12 5.87 -19.19 23.14
CA GLU A 12 4.51 -18.90 22.69
C GLU A 12 4.48 -17.75 21.67
N TYR A 13 3.56 -17.80 20.71
CA TYR A 13 3.37 -16.70 19.76
C TYR A 13 2.48 -15.61 20.35
N LEU A 14 2.92 -14.37 20.24
CA LEU A 14 2.16 -13.19 20.62
C LEU A 14 1.20 -12.75 19.53
N TYR A 15 1.68 -12.78 18.29
CA TYR A 15 0.87 -12.59 17.09
C TYR A 15 1.45 -13.39 15.91
N MET A 16 0.60 -13.60 14.91
CA MET A 16 0.97 -14.20 13.64
C MET A 16 0.11 -13.58 12.54
N ASP A 17 0.74 -12.88 11.59
CA ASP A 17 0.06 -12.21 10.51
C ASP A 17 0.01 -13.10 9.28
N TYR A 18 -1.06 -13.00 8.52
CA TYR A 18 -1.19 -13.66 7.25
C TYR A 18 -0.46 -12.89 6.14
N ALA A 19 -0.01 -13.61 5.11
CA ALA A 19 0.92 -13.11 4.10
C ALA A 19 0.31 -12.17 3.03
N ASP A 20 -0.74 -11.42 3.35
CA ASP A 20 -1.48 -10.61 2.37
C ASP A 20 -0.76 -9.33 1.92
N ASN A 21 0.44 -9.07 2.42
CA ASN A 21 1.24 -7.86 2.12
C ASN A 21 0.49 -6.53 2.39
N LEU A 22 -0.54 -6.57 3.22
CA LEU A 22 -1.34 -5.42 3.61
C LEU A 22 -1.01 -5.05 5.06
N PRO A 23 -0.58 -3.82 5.33
CA PRO A 23 -0.22 -3.39 6.67
C PRO A 23 -1.47 -3.01 7.47
N PHE A 24 -2.30 -3.98 7.83
CA PHE A 24 -3.57 -3.75 8.53
C PHE A 24 -3.51 -4.04 10.03
N GLY A 25 -2.30 -4.16 10.57
CA GLY A 25 -2.03 -4.39 11.98
C GLY A 25 -1.86 -5.88 12.31
N HIS A 26 -1.31 -6.13 13.48
CA HIS A 26 -1.06 -7.46 13.98
C HIS A 26 -2.31 -8.13 14.53
N ASN A 27 -2.43 -9.45 14.30
CA ASN A 27 -3.46 -10.29 14.87
C ASN A 27 -2.97 -10.86 16.20
N PHE A 28 -3.15 -10.10 17.28
CA PHE A 28 -2.74 -10.54 18.61
C PHE A 28 -3.57 -11.70 19.13
N PHE A 29 -2.91 -12.70 19.71
CA PHE A 29 -3.55 -13.85 20.36
C PHE A 29 -3.98 -13.56 21.80
N ILE A 30 -3.77 -12.33 22.28
CA ILE A 30 -4.10 -11.90 23.64
C ILE A 30 -5.60 -11.62 23.76
N GLY A 31 -6.19 -12.04 24.82
CA GLY A 31 -7.56 -11.78 25.23
C GLY A 31 -8.00 -12.70 26.36
N LYS A 32 -8.03 -14.01 26.13
CA LYS A 32 -8.40 -15.00 27.18
C LYS A 32 -7.21 -15.54 27.97
N PHE A 33 -5.96 -15.20 27.61
CA PHE A 33 -4.75 -15.84 28.16
C PHE A 33 -3.71 -14.85 28.71
N SER A 34 -4.01 -13.56 28.76
CA SER A 34 -3.06 -12.53 29.18
C SER A 34 -2.54 -12.71 30.59
N GLU A 35 -3.42 -12.93 31.57
CA GLU A 35 -3.02 -13.14 32.98
C GLU A 35 -2.13 -14.39 33.12
N ARG A 36 -2.40 -15.44 32.33
CA ARG A 36 -1.55 -16.62 32.29
C ARG A 36 -0.16 -16.28 31.76
N PHE A 37 -0.07 -15.54 30.66
CA PHE A 37 1.23 -15.13 30.11
C PHE A 37 2.02 -14.24 31.07
N GLU A 38 1.37 -13.26 31.68
CA GLU A 38 2.03 -12.39 32.67
C GLU A 38 2.61 -13.19 33.84
N PHE A 39 1.83 -14.13 34.41
CA PHE A 39 2.26 -14.99 35.48
C PHE A 39 3.43 -15.89 35.10
N GLU A 40 3.35 -16.53 33.95
CA GLU A 40 4.37 -17.42 33.39
C GLU A 40 5.69 -16.69 33.15
N LEU A 41 5.63 -15.53 32.45
CA LEU A 41 6.82 -14.72 32.16
C LEU A 41 7.49 -14.20 33.44
N ASP A 42 6.70 -13.80 34.44
CA ASP A 42 7.23 -13.43 35.76
C ASP A 42 7.91 -14.62 36.47
N SER A 43 7.31 -15.81 36.43
CA SER A 43 7.85 -17.02 37.03
C SER A 43 9.20 -17.39 36.36
N LEU A 44 9.25 -17.39 35.05
CA LEU A 44 10.46 -17.67 34.26
C LEU A 44 11.56 -16.64 34.54
N TYR A 45 11.22 -15.34 34.63
CA TYR A 45 12.19 -14.33 35.01
C TYR A 45 12.73 -14.55 36.44
N ARG A 46 11.88 -14.86 37.44
CA ARG A 46 12.32 -15.12 38.81
C ARG A 46 13.32 -16.27 38.85
N LYS A 47 13.10 -17.33 38.06
CA LYS A 47 13.93 -18.53 37.98
C LYS A 47 15.25 -18.28 37.23
N THR A 48 15.21 -17.57 36.12
CA THR A 48 16.36 -17.45 35.19
C THR A 48 17.11 -16.14 35.29
N LYS A 49 16.46 -15.07 35.77
CA LYS A 49 16.92 -13.68 35.72
C LYS A 49 17.12 -13.12 34.31
N ASP A 50 16.61 -13.81 33.30
CA ASP A 50 16.67 -13.34 31.89
C ASP A 50 15.64 -12.23 31.67
N LEU A 51 16.14 -11.03 31.35
CA LEU A 51 15.34 -9.83 31.14
C LEU A 51 14.46 -9.89 29.87
N ASP A 52 14.69 -10.84 28.98
CA ASP A 52 13.83 -11.00 27.79
C ASP A 52 12.41 -11.41 28.19
N TYR A 53 12.24 -12.22 29.25
CA TYR A 53 10.91 -12.54 29.79
C TYR A 53 10.16 -11.28 30.30
N LEU A 54 10.87 -10.36 30.94
CA LEU A 54 10.26 -9.10 31.39
C LEU A 54 9.95 -8.18 30.18
N SER A 55 10.80 -8.21 29.16
CA SER A 55 10.57 -7.44 27.94
C SER A 55 9.30 -7.91 27.23
N ASP A 56 9.09 -9.22 27.11
CA ASP A 56 7.88 -9.81 26.54
C ASP A 56 6.65 -9.49 27.39
N LYS A 57 6.76 -9.60 28.73
CA LYS A 57 5.68 -9.17 29.63
C LYS A 57 5.30 -7.71 29.41
N GLY A 58 6.29 -6.83 29.28
CA GLY A 58 6.05 -5.42 28.99
C GLY A 58 5.29 -5.19 27.71
N TYR A 59 5.57 -6.00 26.67
CA TYR A 59 4.86 -5.92 25.39
C TYR A 59 3.41 -6.44 25.51
N VAL A 60 3.19 -7.53 26.27
CA VAL A 60 1.83 -7.98 26.63
C VAL A 60 1.04 -6.87 27.32
N LEU A 61 1.62 -6.18 28.30
CA LEU A 61 0.99 -5.06 29.00
C LEU A 61 0.65 -3.89 28.06
N ILE A 62 1.50 -3.60 27.06
CA ILE A 62 1.19 -2.57 26.04
C ILE A 62 -0.04 -2.97 25.22
N ILE A 63 -0.12 -4.21 24.77
CA ILE A 63 -1.27 -4.72 23.99
C ILE A 63 -2.56 -4.63 24.81
N GLU A 64 -2.48 -4.92 26.11
CA GLU A 64 -3.61 -4.80 27.05
C GLU A 64 -3.93 -3.37 27.48
N LYS A 65 -3.17 -2.39 26.97
CA LYS A 65 -3.29 -0.97 27.34
C LYS A 65 -3.02 -0.67 28.83
N LYS A 66 -2.31 -1.55 29.51
CA LYS A 66 -1.80 -1.35 30.88
C LYS A 66 -0.51 -0.49 30.86
N TYR A 67 -0.62 0.70 30.26
CA TYR A 67 0.55 1.52 29.87
C TYR A 67 1.42 1.93 31.06
N HIS A 68 0.83 2.28 32.22
CA HIS A 68 1.60 2.68 33.40
C HIS A 68 2.41 1.52 34.00
N GLU A 69 1.85 0.30 33.96
CA GLU A 69 2.53 -0.90 34.42
C GLU A 69 3.67 -1.26 33.47
N ALA A 70 3.42 -1.21 32.16
CA ALA A 70 4.44 -1.40 31.13
C ALA A 70 5.58 -0.39 31.28
N LEU A 71 5.26 0.89 31.50
CA LEU A 71 6.27 1.94 31.70
C LEU A 71 7.16 1.65 32.89
N SER A 72 6.56 1.35 34.06
CA SER A 72 7.30 1.00 35.28
C SER A 72 8.22 -0.21 35.04
N LEU A 73 7.73 -1.22 34.30
CA LEU A 73 8.50 -2.42 34.00
C LEU A 73 9.68 -2.13 33.05
N TYR A 74 9.48 -1.39 31.99
CA TYR A 74 10.56 -1.06 31.03
C TYR A 74 11.61 -0.12 31.64
N LEU A 75 11.21 0.83 32.49
CA LEU A 75 12.16 1.67 33.22
C LEU A 75 12.98 0.84 34.24
N LYS A 76 12.38 -0.18 34.87
CA LYS A 76 13.11 -1.16 35.67
C LYS A 76 14.12 -1.95 34.84
N ILE A 77 13.73 -2.43 33.67
CA ILE A 77 14.63 -3.15 32.75
C ILE A 77 15.80 -2.27 32.34
N GLU A 78 15.54 -1.00 31.97
CA GLU A 78 16.56 -0.04 31.60
C GLU A 78 17.55 0.23 32.73
N LYS A 79 17.08 0.31 33.98
CA LYS A 79 17.93 0.46 35.17
C LYS A 79 18.81 -0.77 35.41
N LEU A 80 18.28 -1.99 35.20
CA LEU A 80 19.01 -3.24 35.41
C LEU A 80 20.05 -3.50 34.30
N LYS A 81 19.72 -3.20 33.04
CA LYS A 81 20.59 -3.38 31.88
C LYS A 81 20.34 -2.25 30.88
N PRO A 82 21.06 -1.14 30.98
CA PRO A 82 20.92 -0.01 30.07
C PRO A 82 21.27 -0.36 28.61
N ASN A 83 20.76 0.47 27.69
CA ASN A 83 21.07 0.38 26.27
C ASN A 83 20.66 -0.94 25.59
N ARG A 84 19.56 -1.54 26.00
CA ARG A 84 18.91 -2.61 25.24
C ARG A 84 18.04 -1.97 24.16
N TYR A 85 18.23 -2.42 22.92
CA TYR A 85 17.44 -1.94 21.78
C TYR A 85 15.93 -2.14 22.03
N SER A 86 15.50 -3.37 22.40
CA SER A 86 14.09 -3.69 22.64
C SER A 86 13.46 -2.81 23.73
N THR A 87 14.22 -2.49 24.79
CA THR A 87 13.74 -1.60 25.87
C THR A 87 13.56 -0.19 25.34
N ALA A 88 14.52 0.34 24.59
CA ALA A 88 14.44 1.70 24.06
C ALA A 88 13.31 1.85 23.03
N SER A 89 13.15 0.90 22.09
CA SER A 89 12.10 0.90 21.10
C SER A 89 10.71 0.81 21.75
N ASN A 90 10.51 -0.11 22.70
CA ASN A 90 9.24 -0.28 23.39
C ASN A 90 8.89 0.92 24.28
N LEU A 91 9.86 1.56 24.95
CA LEU A 91 9.64 2.81 25.67
C LEU A 91 9.22 3.94 24.73
N GLY A 92 9.84 4.04 23.56
CA GLY A 92 9.43 5.02 22.54
C GLY A 92 7.98 4.84 22.10
N THR A 93 7.61 3.62 21.72
CA THR A 93 6.23 3.28 21.36
C THR A 93 5.25 3.55 22.52
N LEU A 94 5.61 3.17 23.72
CA LEU A 94 4.76 3.34 24.89
C LEU A 94 4.52 4.82 25.22
N TYR A 95 5.56 5.65 25.22
CA TYR A 95 5.42 7.10 25.41
C TYR A 95 4.57 7.73 24.31
N GLU A 96 4.71 7.29 23.05
CA GLU A 96 3.84 7.76 21.97
C GLU A 96 2.37 7.40 22.22
N LEU A 97 2.07 6.16 22.63
CA LEU A 97 0.71 5.70 22.94
C LEU A 97 0.10 6.45 24.14
N MET A 98 0.94 6.94 25.04
CA MET A 98 0.53 7.79 26.16
C MET A 98 0.44 9.28 25.81
N GLY A 99 0.82 9.68 24.58
CA GLY A 99 0.77 11.08 24.12
C GLY A 99 2.02 11.92 24.46
N TYR A 100 3.05 11.33 25.04
CA TYR A 100 4.31 12.01 25.41
C TYR A 100 5.30 11.97 24.23
N ASN A 101 4.99 12.71 23.17
CA ASN A 101 5.71 12.60 21.89
C ASN A 101 7.19 13.00 21.96
N GLU A 102 7.56 13.99 22.78
CA GLU A 102 8.95 14.41 22.98
C GLU A 102 9.78 13.30 23.66
N GLU A 103 9.23 12.67 24.69
CA GLU A 103 9.90 11.54 25.36
C GLU A 103 9.97 10.32 24.43
N ALA A 104 8.89 10.06 23.67
CA ALA A 104 8.88 9.03 22.65
C ALA A 104 10.01 9.24 21.64
N LEU A 105 10.18 10.45 21.12
CA LEU A 105 11.23 10.80 20.14
C LEU A 105 12.63 10.57 20.72
N LYS A 106 12.90 10.93 21.97
CA LYS A 106 14.18 10.65 22.65
C LYS A 106 14.49 9.16 22.68
N TRP A 107 13.51 8.34 23.06
CA TRP A 107 13.70 6.90 23.16
C TRP A 107 13.81 6.21 21.80
N ILE A 108 13.06 6.63 20.79
CA ILE A 108 13.19 6.12 19.42
C ILE A 108 14.56 6.50 18.83
N ASN A 109 15.03 7.73 19.01
CA ASN A 109 16.37 8.13 18.56
C ASN A 109 17.48 7.34 19.28
N LYS A 110 17.30 7.03 20.56
CA LYS A 110 18.18 6.13 21.29
C LYS A 110 18.17 4.71 20.69
N SER A 111 17.00 4.17 20.36
CA SER A 111 16.88 2.85 19.73
C SER A 111 17.60 2.78 18.38
N ILE A 112 17.46 3.82 17.54
CA ILE A 112 18.18 3.95 16.26
C ILE A 112 19.69 3.96 16.49
N THR A 113 20.19 4.68 17.50
CA THR A 113 21.61 4.72 17.84
C THR A 113 22.16 3.34 18.24
N ILE A 114 21.34 2.56 18.99
CA ILE A 114 21.73 1.23 19.45
C ILE A 114 21.71 0.22 18.28
N ASN A 115 20.67 0.25 17.45
CA ASN A 115 20.54 -0.67 16.32
C ASN A 115 19.85 0.00 15.10
N PRO A 116 20.62 0.68 14.23
CA PRO A 116 20.06 1.38 13.07
C PRO A 116 19.48 0.47 11.98
N LYS A 117 19.75 -0.84 12.06
CA LYS A 117 19.24 -1.83 11.08
C LYS A 117 17.97 -2.53 11.53
N SER A 118 17.51 -2.26 12.74
CA SER A 118 16.30 -2.87 13.28
C SER A 118 15.07 -2.50 12.45
N HIS A 119 14.04 -3.30 12.56
CA HIS A 119 12.77 -3.10 11.83
C HIS A 119 13.01 -2.85 10.32
N ASN A 120 13.91 -3.64 9.73
CA ASN A 120 14.35 -3.46 8.33
C ASN A 120 14.93 -2.06 8.04
N GLY A 121 15.49 -1.38 9.04
CA GLY A 121 16.01 -0.01 8.93
C GLY A 121 14.91 1.05 8.76
N SER A 122 13.71 0.82 9.28
CA SER A 122 12.56 1.74 9.12
C SER A 122 12.32 2.67 10.32
N GLU A 123 13.08 2.57 11.41
CA GLU A 123 12.90 3.39 12.63
C GLU A 123 13.01 4.91 12.36
N TRP A 124 13.74 5.32 11.34
CA TRP A 124 13.79 6.72 10.92
C TRP A 124 12.39 7.28 10.62
N LEU A 125 11.48 6.46 10.07
CA LEU A 125 10.11 6.88 9.78
C LEU A 125 9.32 7.08 11.08
N HIS A 126 9.54 6.24 12.09
CA HIS A 126 8.98 6.45 13.43
C HIS A 126 9.42 7.80 14.02
N SER A 127 10.70 8.11 13.96
CA SER A 127 11.24 9.42 14.38
C SER A 127 10.54 10.57 13.64
N ARG A 128 10.41 10.49 12.29
CA ARG A 128 9.73 11.52 11.48
C ARG A 128 8.26 11.69 11.82
N ILE A 129 7.57 10.60 12.15
CA ILE A 129 6.16 10.65 12.60
C ILE A 129 6.05 11.41 13.92
N LEU A 130 6.94 11.12 14.88
CA LEU A 130 6.96 11.82 16.17
C LEU A 130 7.30 13.30 16.00
N GLU A 131 8.28 13.65 15.18
CA GLU A 131 8.58 15.03 14.80
C GLU A 131 7.35 15.73 14.19
N ALA A 132 6.60 15.05 13.31
CA ALA A 132 5.39 15.61 12.71
C ALA A 132 4.27 15.83 13.74
N LYS A 133 4.14 14.95 14.74
CA LYS A 133 3.20 15.12 15.86
C LYS A 133 3.58 16.32 16.73
N ILE A 134 4.86 16.48 17.06
CA ILE A 134 5.39 17.58 17.89
C ILE A 134 5.22 18.92 17.14
N ASN A 135 5.59 18.98 15.85
CA ASN A 135 5.52 20.18 15.04
C ASN A 135 4.10 20.56 14.60
N GLY A 136 3.12 19.68 14.81
CA GLY A 136 1.72 19.93 14.51
C GLY A 136 1.35 19.79 13.04
N VAL A 137 0.12 20.20 12.71
CA VAL A 137 -0.56 19.90 11.43
C VAL A 137 0.22 20.32 10.18
N LYS A 138 0.99 21.40 10.22
CA LYS A 138 1.79 21.88 9.07
C LYS A 138 2.85 20.87 8.63
N SER A 139 3.33 20.04 9.53
CA SER A 139 4.32 18.99 9.27
C SER A 139 3.70 17.64 8.92
N GLN A 140 2.39 17.49 9.02
CA GLN A 140 1.68 16.26 8.68
C GLN A 140 1.38 16.19 7.19
N ASN A 141 2.42 15.98 6.39
CA ASN A 141 2.33 15.81 4.94
C ASN A 141 3.44 14.88 4.42
N ALA A 142 3.25 14.32 3.22
CA ALA A 142 4.18 13.35 2.62
C ALA A 142 5.60 13.89 2.52
N LYS A 143 5.75 15.14 2.11
CA LYS A 143 7.07 15.76 1.90
C LYS A 143 7.88 15.88 3.20
N PHE A 144 7.23 16.21 4.32
CA PHE A 144 7.87 16.19 5.62
C PHE A 144 8.18 14.77 6.08
N LEU A 145 7.19 13.86 6.02
CA LEU A 145 7.31 12.50 6.54
C LEU A 145 8.30 11.63 5.76
N LEU A 146 8.31 11.74 4.43
CA LEU A 146 9.01 10.83 3.53
C LEU A 146 10.11 11.49 2.69
N ASN A 147 10.27 12.81 2.80
CA ASN A 147 11.11 13.63 1.93
C ASN A 147 10.81 13.48 0.43
N THR A 148 9.61 13.04 0.09
CA THR A 148 9.11 12.86 -1.27
C THR A 148 7.58 12.93 -1.28
N ASP A 149 7.01 13.08 -2.47
CA ASP A 149 5.59 12.86 -2.76
C ASP A 149 5.45 12.24 -4.16
N PHE A 150 4.27 11.76 -4.50
CA PHE A 150 4.02 11.07 -5.78
C PHE A 150 3.13 11.90 -6.73
N GLY A 151 3.15 13.23 -6.57
CA GLY A 151 2.47 14.17 -7.45
C GLY A 151 0.95 14.19 -7.29
N LYS A 152 0.30 15.04 -8.12
CA LYS A 152 -1.15 15.30 -8.09
C LYS A 152 -1.90 14.66 -9.27
N GLU A 153 -1.19 13.97 -10.14
CA GLU A 153 -1.78 13.31 -11.32
C GLU A 153 -2.53 12.02 -10.91
N ILE A 154 -3.43 11.58 -11.79
CA ILE A 154 -4.20 10.33 -11.58
C ILE A 154 -3.24 9.14 -11.45
N LYS A 155 -2.24 9.07 -12.33
CA LYS A 155 -1.15 8.11 -12.21
C LYS A 155 -0.04 8.73 -11.37
N PRO A 156 0.27 8.17 -10.20
CA PRO A 156 1.35 8.68 -9.37
C PRO A 156 2.69 8.53 -10.08
N VAL A 157 3.58 9.49 -9.86
CA VAL A 157 4.95 9.50 -10.41
C VAL A 157 5.96 9.57 -9.27
N SER A 158 7.17 9.04 -9.49
CA SER A 158 8.24 9.02 -8.49
C SER A 158 9.50 9.69 -9.03
N GLN A 159 10.18 10.46 -8.18
CA GLN A 159 11.54 10.94 -8.40
C GLN A 159 12.59 9.95 -7.84
N LEU A 160 12.15 8.95 -7.08
CA LEU A 160 13.01 7.93 -6.49
C LEU A 160 13.34 6.87 -7.54
N ASP A 161 14.57 6.36 -7.49
CA ASP A 161 14.94 5.17 -8.25
C ASP A 161 14.27 3.90 -7.69
N THR A 162 14.40 2.79 -8.39
CA THR A 162 13.76 1.52 -8.00
C THR A 162 14.23 1.01 -6.64
N ILE A 163 15.50 1.22 -6.29
CA ILE A 163 16.07 0.75 -5.01
C ILE A 163 15.49 1.58 -3.86
N GLN A 164 15.47 2.91 -4.02
CA GLN A 164 14.91 3.84 -3.05
C GLN A 164 13.41 3.60 -2.86
N LEU A 165 12.68 3.41 -3.95
CA LEU A 165 11.23 3.13 -3.92
C LEU A 165 10.93 1.82 -3.17
N ASN A 166 11.71 0.76 -3.42
CA ASN A 166 11.56 -0.51 -2.71
C ASN A 166 11.93 -0.42 -1.22
N LYS A 167 12.93 0.39 -0.85
CA LYS A 167 13.25 0.64 0.56
C LYS A 167 12.11 1.38 1.26
N LEU A 168 11.55 2.39 0.60
CA LEU A 168 10.43 3.16 1.14
C LEU A 168 9.16 2.30 1.27
N ASP A 169 8.85 1.47 0.27
CA ASP A 169 7.76 0.49 0.31
C ASP A 169 7.86 -0.41 1.55
N LYS A 170 9.04 -1.01 1.80
CA LYS A 170 9.28 -1.86 2.97
C LYS A 170 9.13 -1.09 4.28
N ALA A 171 9.68 0.12 4.36
CA ALA A 171 9.60 0.94 5.56
C ALA A 171 8.15 1.32 5.89
N LEU A 172 7.38 1.74 4.89
CA LEU A 172 5.97 2.08 5.04
C LEU A 172 5.13 0.86 5.46
N ASN A 173 5.30 -0.29 4.81
CA ASN A 173 4.59 -1.51 5.18
C ASN A 173 4.86 -1.88 6.65
N TYR A 174 6.12 -1.86 7.07
CA TYR A 174 6.49 -2.20 8.44
C TYR A 174 5.86 -1.22 9.44
N GLN A 175 6.15 0.07 9.29
CA GLN A 175 5.71 1.08 10.25
C GLN A 175 4.18 1.25 10.30
N LEU A 176 3.48 1.05 9.18
CA LEU A 176 2.02 1.07 9.17
C LEU A 176 1.44 -0.15 9.88
N ASN A 177 2.00 -1.34 9.69
CA ASN A 177 1.53 -2.55 10.36
C ASN A 177 1.64 -2.42 11.89
N GLU A 178 2.81 -1.96 12.38
CA GLU A 178 3.00 -1.67 13.79
C GLU A 178 1.96 -0.68 14.34
N ARG A 179 1.77 0.45 13.64
CA ARG A 179 0.90 1.53 14.11
C ARG A 179 -0.58 1.18 14.09
N ILE A 180 -1.05 0.54 13.03
CA ILE A 180 -2.45 0.14 12.87
C ILE A 180 -2.86 -0.90 13.91
N SER A 181 -1.89 -1.63 14.47
CA SER A 181 -2.10 -2.53 15.59
C SER A 181 -2.68 -1.79 16.83
N PHE A 182 -2.22 -0.59 17.08
CA PHE A 182 -2.57 0.19 18.28
C PHE A 182 -3.45 1.40 18.00
N ILE A 183 -3.28 2.07 16.87
CA ILE A 183 -3.95 3.33 16.53
C ILE A 183 -5.11 3.05 15.58
N LYS A 184 -6.33 3.33 16.05
CA LYS A 184 -7.54 3.11 15.26
C LYS A 184 -7.96 4.38 14.50
N PRO A 185 -8.78 4.27 13.46
CA PRO A 185 -9.31 5.44 12.73
C PRO A 185 -10.08 6.39 13.68
N LYS A 186 -9.95 7.74 13.52
CA LYS A 186 -9.21 8.38 12.43
C LYS A 186 -7.85 8.87 12.92
N ASP A 187 -6.82 8.79 12.05
CA ASP A 187 -5.50 9.38 12.28
C ASP A 187 -4.96 9.93 10.96
N ASN A 188 -4.63 11.23 10.93
CA ASN A 188 -4.22 11.92 9.71
C ASN A 188 -2.85 11.45 9.18
N ILE A 189 -1.91 11.15 10.07
CA ILE A 189 -0.56 10.69 9.67
C ILE A 189 -0.64 9.30 9.05
N ILE A 190 -1.37 8.38 9.69
CA ILE A 190 -1.60 7.04 9.13
C ILE A 190 -2.30 7.13 7.77
N ALA A 191 -3.31 8.00 7.65
CA ALA A 191 -4.04 8.21 6.40
C ALA A 191 -3.13 8.67 5.26
N ILE A 192 -2.21 9.61 5.53
CA ILE A 192 -1.21 10.07 4.58
C ILE A 192 -0.25 8.93 4.20
N LEU A 193 0.30 8.22 5.17
CA LEU A 193 1.26 7.14 4.92
C LEU A 193 0.64 5.98 4.14
N LEU A 194 -0.61 5.61 4.42
CA LEU A 194 -1.36 4.63 3.63
C LEU A 194 -1.57 5.12 2.19
N PHE A 195 -1.91 6.40 2.01
CA PHE A 195 -2.07 6.95 0.67
C PHE A 195 -0.78 6.88 -0.14
N GLU A 196 0.35 7.24 0.48
CA GLU A 196 1.65 7.19 -0.20
C GLU A 196 2.11 5.74 -0.46
N LEU A 197 1.82 4.80 0.42
CA LEU A 197 2.04 3.38 0.16
C LEU A 197 1.17 2.89 -1.02
N GLY A 198 -0.10 3.27 -1.05
CA GLY A 198 -0.98 2.97 -2.18
C GLY A 198 -0.45 3.52 -3.51
N ASN A 199 0.14 4.72 -3.49
CA ASN A 199 0.79 5.32 -4.65
C ASN A 199 2.00 4.52 -5.12
N ILE A 200 2.85 4.06 -4.20
CA ILE A 200 3.98 3.17 -4.51
C ILE A 200 3.48 1.88 -5.17
N LYS A 201 2.43 1.26 -4.61
CA LYS A 201 1.83 0.04 -5.19
C LYS A 201 1.29 0.28 -6.61
N MET A 202 0.67 1.43 -6.86
CA MET A 202 0.24 1.82 -8.22
C MET A 202 1.41 1.99 -9.18
N ILE A 203 2.51 2.65 -8.77
CA ILE A 203 3.73 2.83 -9.57
C ILE A 203 4.33 1.47 -9.95
N LYS A 204 4.32 0.51 -9.01
CA LYS A 204 4.81 -0.85 -9.21
C LYS A 204 3.86 -1.73 -10.02
N GLY A 205 2.66 -1.25 -10.38
CA GLY A 205 1.63 -2.04 -11.06
C GLY A 205 0.88 -3.03 -10.16
N GLU A 206 1.08 -2.97 -8.86
CA GLU A 206 0.47 -3.85 -7.85
C GLU A 206 -0.96 -3.37 -7.49
N PHE A 207 -1.87 -3.26 -8.48
CA PHE A 207 -3.19 -2.64 -8.29
C PHE A 207 -4.11 -3.41 -7.34
N ASN A 208 -3.98 -4.75 -7.26
CA ASN A 208 -4.73 -5.56 -6.29
C ASN A 208 -4.38 -5.21 -4.84
N THR A 209 -3.13 -4.86 -4.59
CA THR A 209 -2.64 -4.40 -3.28
C THR A 209 -2.91 -2.91 -3.06
N ALA A 210 -2.75 -2.09 -4.10
CA ALA A 210 -2.98 -0.64 -4.03
C ALA A 210 -4.41 -0.29 -3.61
N LYS A 211 -5.41 -0.97 -4.19
CA LYS A 211 -6.83 -0.67 -3.94
C LYS A 211 -7.21 -0.74 -2.45
N PRO A 212 -7.03 -1.86 -1.74
CA PRO A 212 -7.40 -1.94 -0.32
C PRO A 212 -6.59 -0.97 0.56
N ILE A 213 -5.33 -0.68 0.23
CA ILE A 213 -4.52 0.31 0.97
C ILE A 213 -5.09 1.71 0.79
N LEU A 214 -5.48 2.11 -0.42
CA LEU A 214 -6.12 3.42 -0.67
C LEU A 214 -7.50 3.53 0.00
N GLU A 215 -8.26 2.44 0.03
CA GLU A 215 -9.53 2.37 0.76
C GLU A 215 -9.33 2.52 2.28
N GLU A 216 -8.27 1.93 2.82
CA GLU A 216 -7.91 2.08 4.24
C GLU A 216 -7.43 3.52 4.54
N ALA A 217 -6.68 4.18 3.63
CA ALA A 217 -6.33 5.60 3.76
C ALA A 217 -7.59 6.48 3.91
N LYS A 218 -8.63 6.19 3.12
CA LYS A 218 -9.93 6.87 3.23
C LYS A 218 -10.59 6.62 4.57
N LYS A 219 -10.58 5.39 5.06
CA LYS A 219 -11.14 5.01 6.36
C LYS A 219 -10.41 5.71 7.51
N TYR A 220 -9.08 5.87 7.43
CA TYR A 220 -8.28 6.65 8.39
C TYR A 220 -8.51 8.16 8.30
N GLY A 221 -9.27 8.65 7.34
CA GLY A 221 -9.77 10.03 7.29
C GLY A 221 -9.23 10.86 6.13
N LEU A 222 -8.41 10.31 5.23
CA LEU A 222 -8.00 11.05 4.06
C LEU A 222 -9.18 11.27 3.13
N ASN A 223 -9.54 12.55 2.94
CA ASN A 223 -10.63 12.94 2.06
C ASN A 223 -10.15 14.03 1.10
N ASN A 224 -9.63 13.65 -0.06
CA ASN A 224 -9.23 14.58 -1.09
C ASN A 224 -9.53 14.05 -2.50
N LYS A 225 -9.61 14.98 -3.46
CA LYS A 225 -9.96 14.67 -4.86
C LYS A 225 -8.99 13.69 -5.53
N ILE A 226 -7.70 13.68 -5.14
CA ILE A 226 -6.71 12.83 -5.80
C ILE A 226 -6.82 11.37 -5.34
N LEU A 227 -7.13 11.12 -4.08
CA LEU A 227 -7.45 9.79 -3.58
C LEU A 227 -8.63 9.18 -4.35
N GLU A 228 -9.72 9.93 -4.51
CA GLU A 228 -10.91 9.43 -5.24
C GLU A 228 -10.59 9.13 -6.71
N LYS A 229 -9.81 9.98 -7.39
CA LYS A 229 -9.36 9.74 -8.76
C LYS A 229 -8.48 8.49 -8.87
N ARG A 230 -7.54 8.27 -7.94
CA ARG A 230 -6.64 7.10 -7.91
C ARG A 230 -7.40 5.83 -7.59
N LEU A 231 -8.37 5.86 -6.68
CA LEU A 231 -9.26 4.74 -6.41
C LEU A 231 -10.10 4.37 -7.64
N THR A 232 -10.66 5.36 -8.33
CA THR A 232 -11.44 5.14 -9.55
C THR A 232 -10.58 4.55 -10.66
N TYR A 233 -9.38 5.09 -10.86
CA TYR A 233 -8.41 4.57 -11.83
C TYR A 233 -8.01 3.12 -11.51
N THR A 234 -7.69 2.83 -10.26
CA THR A 234 -7.31 1.48 -9.80
C THR A 234 -8.44 0.48 -10.04
N LYS A 235 -9.69 0.85 -9.73
CA LYS A 235 -10.88 0.03 -10.02
C LYS A 235 -11.07 -0.22 -11.51
N HIS A 236 -10.80 0.79 -12.35
CA HIS A 236 -10.90 0.63 -13.81
C HIS A 236 -9.80 -0.30 -14.36
N VAL A 237 -8.58 -0.23 -13.83
CA VAL A 237 -7.49 -1.15 -14.22
C VAL A 237 -7.80 -2.58 -13.84
N LEU A 238 -8.36 -2.81 -12.65
CA LEU A 238 -8.72 -4.15 -12.18
C LEU A 238 -9.95 -4.74 -12.89
N ASN A 239 -10.90 -3.88 -13.27
CA ASN A 239 -12.11 -4.29 -13.98
C ASN A 239 -12.30 -3.41 -15.23
N PRO A 240 -11.50 -3.64 -16.27
CA PRO A 240 -11.65 -2.88 -17.50
C PRO A 240 -13.04 -3.17 -18.10
N LYS A 241 -13.81 -2.10 -18.34
CA LYS A 241 -15.05 -2.26 -19.12
C LYS A 241 -14.69 -2.96 -20.43
N PRO A 242 -15.46 -3.97 -20.87
CA PRO A 242 -15.23 -4.58 -22.17
C PRO A 242 -15.19 -3.44 -23.21
N LYS A 243 -14.14 -3.42 -24.02
CA LYS A 243 -14.15 -2.56 -25.20
C LYS A 243 -15.39 -2.94 -25.98
N ILE A 244 -16.38 -2.07 -26.04
CA ILE A 244 -17.50 -2.23 -26.96
C ILE A 244 -16.79 -2.27 -28.32
N LYS A 245 -16.69 -3.47 -28.94
CA LYS A 245 -16.45 -3.54 -30.37
C LYS A 245 -17.55 -2.64 -30.95
N LYS A 246 -17.18 -1.55 -31.62
CA LYS A 246 -18.14 -0.89 -32.51
C LYS A 246 -18.70 -2.02 -33.36
N GLU A 247 -19.92 -2.47 -33.06
CA GLU A 247 -20.69 -3.20 -34.05
C GLU A 247 -20.64 -2.30 -35.26
N GLN A 248 -20.07 -2.80 -36.39
CA GLN A 248 -20.26 -2.16 -37.68
C GLN A 248 -21.77 -2.05 -37.79
N THR A 249 -22.26 -0.83 -37.76
CA THR A 249 -23.70 -0.60 -37.81
C THR A 249 -24.18 -1.23 -39.11
N ASN A 250 -25.34 -1.87 -39.09
CA ASN A 250 -25.93 -2.44 -40.32
C ASN A 250 -25.88 -1.44 -41.47
N ASP A 251 -25.93 -0.15 -41.15
CA ASP A 251 -25.81 0.98 -42.08
C ASP A 251 -24.46 1.02 -42.84
N GLU A 252 -23.33 0.72 -42.17
CA GLU A 252 -22.00 0.63 -42.86
C GLU A 252 -21.92 -0.58 -43.77
N ILE A 253 -22.51 -1.71 -43.36
CA ILE A 253 -22.55 -2.93 -44.16
C ILE A 253 -23.47 -2.73 -45.38
N ASP A 254 -24.61 -2.09 -45.23
CA ASP A 254 -25.55 -1.79 -46.32
C ASP A 254 -24.98 -0.72 -47.24
N TYR A 255 -24.26 0.27 -46.77
CA TYR A 255 -23.53 1.22 -47.63
C TYR A 255 -22.48 0.52 -48.50
N ILE A 256 -21.65 -0.38 -47.94
CA ILE A 256 -20.66 -1.15 -48.69
C ILE A 256 -21.34 -2.06 -49.75
N ARG A 257 -22.46 -2.72 -49.40
CA ARG A 257 -23.25 -3.54 -50.33
C ARG A 257 -23.79 -2.71 -51.47
N THR A 258 -24.32 -1.52 -51.19
CA THR A 258 -24.85 -0.61 -52.17
C THR A 258 -23.74 -0.12 -53.12
N LEU A 259 -22.57 0.22 -52.60
CA LEU A 259 -21.41 0.64 -53.40
C LEU A 259 -20.91 -0.47 -54.33
N LEU A 260 -20.82 -1.70 -53.82
CA LEU A 260 -20.44 -2.87 -54.62
C LEU A 260 -21.45 -3.18 -55.72
N SER A 261 -22.75 -3.04 -55.49
CA SER A 261 -23.79 -3.24 -56.49
C SER A 261 -23.72 -2.20 -57.60
N LEU A 262 -23.46 -0.94 -57.29
CA LEU A 262 -23.23 0.13 -58.26
C LEU A 262 -22.02 -0.13 -59.16
N ILE A 263 -20.93 -0.60 -58.59
CA ILE A 263 -19.72 -0.98 -59.34
C ILE A 263 -20.01 -2.12 -60.31
N LEU A 264 -20.75 -3.13 -59.91
CA LEU A 264 -21.14 -4.25 -60.77
C LEU A 264 -22.03 -3.80 -61.92
N VAL A 265 -22.96 -2.88 -61.71
CA VAL A 265 -23.79 -2.29 -62.74
C VAL A 265 -22.95 -1.52 -63.79
N ILE A 266 -21.98 -0.71 -63.35
CA ILE A 266 -21.07 0.03 -64.21
C ILE A 266 -20.24 -0.94 -65.10
N ILE A 267 -19.73 -2.03 -64.53
CA ILE A 267 -18.97 -3.05 -65.23
C ILE A 267 -19.86 -3.72 -66.31
N ALA A 268 -21.10 -4.07 -65.97
CA ALA A 268 -22.04 -4.66 -66.92
C ALA A 268 -22.36 -3.75 -68.06
N ILE A 269 -22.61 -2.46 -67.84
CA ILE A 269 -22.85 -1.45 -68.87
C ILE A 269 -21.60 -1.31 -69.77
N SER A 270 -20.43 -1.27 -69.23
CA SER A 270 -19.17 -1.18 -69.94
C SER A 270 -18.93 -2.40 -70.86
N LEU A 271 -19.25 -3.59 -70.36
CA LEU A 271 -19.18 -4.83 -71.20
C LEU A 271 -20.16 -4.82 -72.32
N VAL A 272 -21.41 -4.41 -72.09
CA VAL A 272 -22.42 -4.27 -73.15
C VAL A 272 -21.96 -3.25 -74.23
N TYR A 273 -21.41 -2.13 -73.81
CA TYR A 273 -20.87 -1.11 -74.71
C TYR A 273 -19.72 -1.66 -75.56
N LEU A 274 -18.79 -2.40 -75.00
CA LEU A 274 -17.67 -3.04 -75.72
C LEU A 274 -18.18 -4.08 -76.77
N ILE A 275 -19.18 -4.89 -76.40
CA ILE A 275 -19.80 -5.85 -77.31
C ILE A 275 -20.48 -5.14 -78.44
N PHE A 276 -21.16 -4.03 -78.18
CA PHE A 276 -21.80 -3.22 -79.19
C PHE A 276 -20.79 -2.58 -80.19
N GLN A 277 -19.75 -2.00 -79.69
CA GLN A 277 -18.61 -1.47 -80.45
C GLN A 277 -17.96 -2.55 -81.33
N SER A 278 -17.72 -3.75 -80.81
CA SER A 278 -17.19 -4.87 -81.56
C SER A 278 -18.11 -5.31 -82.69
N LYS A 279 -19.44 -5.31 -82.47
CA LYS A 279 -20.44 -5.61 -83.53
C LYS A 279 -20.44 -4.54 -84.64
N ILE A 280 -20.38 -3.24 -84.31
CA ILE A 280 -20.29 -2.16 -85.23
C ILE A 280 -19.02 -2.28 -86.08
N TYR A 281 -17.89 -2.51 -85.48
CA TYR A 281 -16.61 -2.70 -86.13
C TYR A 281 -16.66 -3.87 -87.15
N ASN A 282 -17.24 -5.00 -86.76
CA ASN A 282 -17.42 -6.17 -87.64
C ASN A 282 -18.40 -5.94 -88.76
N LEU A 283 -19.40 -5.07 -88.61
CA LEU A 283 -20.31 -4.67 -89.66
C LEU A 283 -19.63 -3.74 -90.70
N GLN A 284 -18.87 -2.76 -90.23
CA GLN A 284 -18.11 -1.85 -91.08
C GLN A 284 -17.07 -2.60 -91.92
N SER A 285 -16.35 -3.56 -91.37
CA SER A 285 -15.37 -4.37 -92.07
C SER A 285 -15.99 -5.32 -93.11
N LYS A 286 -17.32 -5.57 -93.09
CA LYS A 286 -18.06 -6.32 -94.05
C LYS A 286 -18.61 -5.46 -95.19
N ILE A 287 -18.70 -4.14 -95.03
CA ILE A 287 -19.15 -3.18 -96.05
C ILE A 287 -18.00 -2.73 -96.93
N GLU A 288 -16.75 -2.77 -96.40
CA GLU A 288 -15.52 -2.40 -97.10
C GLU A 288 -14.91 -3.56 -97.93
N LYS A 289 -15.51 -4.74 -97.91
CA LYS A 289 -15.18 -5.87 -98.82
C LYS A 289 -16.23 -6.05 -99.94
#